data_22776e4dd51ea5143f7d9bfb669b140d
#
_entry.id   22776e4dd51ea5143f7d9bfb669b140d
#
_cell.length_a   1.000
_cell.length_b   1.000
_cell.length_c   1.000
_cell.angle_alpha   90.00
_cell.angle_beta   90.00
_cell.angle_gamma   90.00
#
_symmetry.space_group_name_H-M   'P 1'
#
loop_
_entity.id
_entity.type
_entity.pdbx_description
1 polymer ?
#
loop_
_entity_poly.entity_id
_entity_poly.type
_entity_poly.pdbx_seq_one_letter_code
_entity_poly.pdbx_strand_id
1 'polypeptide(L)'
;MIYDRPLTDEQRRVSQLNYNLFNIVNGASYMCLGETVIILFAVKLHAPNVIVAVIGSMLFLGFLLLPLGVVRTAQVGAARSQADFWVCRNVAALLVAVSALIQPLSQYLAWGLLLLGSFLFYGFRAAGVVMSQPLIGDITNNMDRARLIARSTGLFYVSGLVAMVTISLVLGHYDSLWVLVGIIVAGACCGVTASTFVRKIVETSAIRRSAQAPLLPQLKTAFFDLTLRRQICAGFMVNLAIIMMAPIAILTMKRCYGVSDTQAILFSIVQFASSIAATQISGKITEKIGPRKVAIYSYMLIFPICLFWLFAPAAVSSVWMWGLFIVPFILIGAMMVSAQNAMVHYFLMAVPKERQVASSMFISVVTGAAAGVTGMFVAGGLLKLAERFFGSGLPMYRAYFVAAGVLFLAGLTLVVRLVPVIDTFLQEHGMEKTRSVIREIVPHK
;
A
#
# COMPACT_ATOMS: atom_id res chain seq x y z
N MET A 1 -2.43 -18.82 -17.60
CA MET A 1 -1.57 -19.81 -18.32
C MET A 1 -0.12 -19.53 -17.97
N ILE A 2 0.71 -20.59 -17.85
CA ILE A 2 2.14 -20.46 -17.50
C ILE A 2 2.94 -20.92 -18.72
N TYR A 3 3.92 -20.12 -19.14
CA TYR A 3 4.78 -20.42 -20.28
C TYR A 3 6.24 -20.57 -19.84
N ASP A 4 6.96 -21.50 -20.46
CA ASP A 4 8.41 -21.71 -20.22
C ASP A 4 9.30 -20.80 -21.09
N ARG A 5 8.68 -19.96 -21.91
CA ARG A 5 9.34 -18.97 -22.78
C ARG A 5 8.96 -17.54 -22.36
N PRO A 6 9.73 -16.51 -22.74
CA PRO A 6 9.34 -15.13 -22.57
C PRO A 6 7.99 -14.85 -23.22
N LEU A 7 7.18 -14.00 -22.57
CA LEU A 7 5.88 -13.60 -23.10
C LEU A 7 6.05 -12.76 -24.35
N THR A 8 5.18 -12.99 -25.35
CA THR A 8 5.09 -12.12 -26.53
C THR A 8 4.52 -10.74 -26.13
N ASP A 9 4.73 -9.73 -26.96
CA ASP A 9 4.22 -8.37 -26.68
C ASP A 9 2.70 -8.33 -26.62
N GLU A 10 2.01 -9.13 -27.44
CA GLU A 10 0.56 -9.29 -27.38
C GLU A 10 0.10 -9.90 -26.04
N GLN A 11 0.75 -11.00 -25.61
CA GLN A 11 0.46 -11.64 -24.33
C GLN A 11 0.69 -10.67 -23.16
N ARG A 12 1.76 -9.87 -23.19
CA ARG A 12 2.00 -8.83 -22.19
C ARG A 12 0.91 -7.76 -22.21
N ARG A 13 0.55 -7.24 -23.37
CA ARG A 13 -0.51 -6.22 -23.52
C ARG A 13 -1.84 -6.69 -22.97
N VAL A 14 -2.26 -7.92 -23.29
CA VAL A 14 -3.50 -8.53 -22.77
C VAL A 14 -3.42 -8.71 -21.24
N SER A 15 -2.27 -9.16 -20.72
CA SER A 15 -2.05 -9.32 -19.28
C SER A 15 -2.07 -7.98 -18.54
N GLN A 16 -1.46 -6.95 -19.10
CA GLN A 16 -1.49 -5.57 -18.55
C GLN A 16 -2.91 -5.00 -18.53
N LEU A 17 -3.69 -5.24 -19.60
CA LEU A 17 -5.10 -4.85 -19.63
C LEU A 17 -5.89 -5.52 -18.51
N ASN A 18 -5.77 -6.84 -18.36
CA ASN A 18 -6.43 -7.58 -17.29
C ASN A 18 -5.98 -7.12 -15.89
N TYR A 19 -4.71 -6.78 -15.72
CA TYR A 19 -4.20 -6.23 -14.47
C TYR A 19 -4.78 -4.83 -14.17
N ASN A 20 -4.98 -3.99 -15.18
CA ASN A 20 -5.65 -2.70 -15.02
C ASN A 20 -7.14 -2.86 -14.65
N LEU A 21 -7.86 -3.77 -15.33
CA LEU A 21 -9.27 -4.08 -15.01
C LEU A 21 -9.41 -4.64 -13.60
N PHE A 22 -8.48 -5.52 -13.18
CA PHE A 22 -8.40 -5.98 -11.81
C PHE A 22 -8.30 -4.80 -10.83
N ASN A 23 -7.39 -3.85 -11.08
CA ASN A 23 -7.19 -2.71 -10.18
C ASN A 23 -8.41 -1.79 -10.10
N ILE A 24 -9.14 -1.57 -11.20
CA ILE A 24 -10.39 -0.80 -11.20
C ILE A 24 -11.41 -1.47 -10.25
N VAL A 25 -11.72 -2.73 -10.49
CA VAL A 25 -12.76 -3.42 -9.71
C VAL A 25 -12.32 -3.66 -8.26
N ASN A 26 -11.02 -3.95 -8.05
CA ASN A 26 -10.44 -4.12 -6.72
C ASN A 26 -10.41 -2.81 -5.92
N GLY A 27 -10.25 -1.65 -6.55
CA GLY A 27 -10.31 -0.35 -5.87
C GLY A 27 -11.67 -0.11 -5.21
N ALA A 28 -12.75 -0.37 -5.94
CA ALA A 28 -14.11 -0.30 -5.39
C ALA A 28 -14.32 -1.34 -4.27
N SER A 29 -13.96 -2.60 -4.51
CA SER A 29 -14.00 -3.67 -3.50
C SER A 29 -13.23 -3.30 -2.23
N TYR A 30 -12.04 -2.70 -2.39
CA TYR A 30 -11.20 -2.33 -1.26
C TYR A 30 -11.83 -1.27 -0.35
N MET A 31 -12.53 -0.28 -0.93
CA MET A 31 -13.22 0.75 -0.13
C MET A 31 -14.45 0.21 0.58
N CYS A 32 -15.22 -0.67 -0.06
CA CYS A 32 -16.38 -1.32 0.56
C CYS A 32 -15.98 -2.27 1.71
N LEU A 33 -14.78 -2.85 1.67
CA LEU A 33 -14.27 -3.82 2.64
C LEU A 33 -13.11 -3.25 3.49
N GLY A 34 -12.86 -1.95 3.39
CA GLY A 34 -11.79 -1.29 4.12
C GLY A 34 -12.01 -1.27 5.63
N GLU A 35 -10.93 -1.01 6.35
CA GLU A 35 -10.91 -0.98 7.82
C GLU A 35 -12.01 -0.09 8.39
N THR A 36 -12.25 1.07 7.82
CA THR A 36 -13.30 2.00 8.27
C THR A 36 -14.69 1.38 8.23
N VAL A 37 -15.04 0.68 7.14
CA VAL A 37 -16.37 0.04 7.00
C VAL A 37 -16.52 -1.10 8.01
N ILE A 38 -15.48 -1.92 8.20
CA ILE A 38 -15.51 -3.03 9.15
C ILE A 38 -15.58 -2.51 10.60
N ILE A 39 -14.88 -1.41 10.91
CA ILE A 39 -14.97 -0.76 12.24
C ILE A 39 -16.37 -0.19 12.47
N LEU A 40 -16.93 0.53 11.51
CA LEU A 40 -18.31 1.05 11.62
C LEU A 40 -19.31 -0.08 11.81
N PHE A 41 -19.13 -1.18 11.08
CA PHE A 41 -19.96 -2.37 11.21
C PHE A 41 -19.83 -2.99 12.63
N ALA A 42 -18.62 -3.10 13.17
CA ALA A 42 -18.38 -3.60 14.53
C ALA A 42 -19.06 -2.71 15.60
N VAL A 43 -18.99 -1.38 15.44
CA VAL A 43 -19.66 -0.42 16.33
C VAL A 43 -21.18 -0.60 16.28
N LYS A 44 -21.77 -0.77 15.09
CA LYS A 44 -23.21 -1.04 14.92
C LYS A 44 -23.64 -2.41 15.44
N LEU A 45 -22.73 -3.39 15.48
CA LEU A 45 -22.90 -4.69 16.16
C LEU A 45 -22.76 -4.60 17.69
N HIS A 46 -22.62 -3.40 18.26
CA HIS A 46 -22.37 -3.17 19.69
C HIS A 46 -21.15 -3.95 20.22
N ALA A 47 -20.10 -4.08 19.37
CA ALA A 47 -18.86 -4.71 19.78
C ALA A 47 -18.12 -3.87 20.83
N PRO A 48 -17.55 -4.48 21.89
CA PRO A 48 -16.76 -3.76 22.87
C PRO A 48 -15.54 -3.09 22.24
N ASN A 49 -15.07 -1.99 22.83
CA ASN A 49 -13.91 -1.22 22.34
C ASN A 49 -12.67 -2.08 22.12
N VAL A 50 -12.49 -3.13 22.93
CA VAL A 50 -11.38 -4.09 22.77
C VAL A 50 -11.47 -4.83 21.45
N ILE A 51 -12.66 -5.30 21.04
CA ILE A 51 -12.88 -5.97 19.75
C ILE A 51 -12.63 -5.01 18.59
N VAL A 52 -13.11 -3.78 18.69
CA VAL A 52 -12.88 -2.73 17.68
C VAL A 52 -11.37 -2.44 17.53
N ALA A 53 -10.64 -2.33 18.63
CA ALA A 53 -9.19 -2.14 18.62
C ALA A 53 -8.44 -3.33 18.00
N VAL A 54 -8.87 -4.56 18.28
CA VAL A 54 -8.30 -5.77 17.68
C VAL A 54 -8.54 -5.78 16.15
N ILE A 55 -9.73 -5.36 15.68
CA ILE A 55 -10.02 -5.26 14.24
C ILE A 55 -9.05 -4.28 13.55
N GLY A 56 -8.76 -3.13 14.16
CA GLY A 56 -7.76 -2.18 13.63
C GLY A 56 -6.34 -2.78 13.52
N SER A 57 -6.03 -3.81 14.31
CA SER A 57 -4.75 -4.53 14.25
C SER A 57 -4.74 -5.68 13.25
N MET A 58 -5.89 -6.10 12.71
CA MET A 58 -6.01 -7.28 11.85
C MET A 58 -5.25 -7.14 10.53
N LEU A 59 -5.09 -5.90 10.03
CA LEU A 59 -4.26 -5.64 8.85
C LEU A 59 -2.83 -6.18 9.02
N PHE A 60 -2.25 -6.04 10.21
CA PHE A 60 -0.89 -6.48 10.52
C PHE A 60 -0.86 -7.96 10.91
N LEU A 61 -1.82 -8.44 11.69
CA LEU A 61 -1.96 -9.85 12.05
C LEU A 61 -2.19 -10.74 10.81
N GLY A 62 -2.88 -10.21 9.79
CA GLY A 62 -3.10 -10.89 8.53
C GLY A 62 -1.81 -11.32 7.80
N PHE A 63 -0.69 -10.64 8.04
CA PHE A 63 0.60 -11.04 7.44
C PHE A 63 1.09 -12.41 7.92
N LEU A 64 0.53 -12.97 8.99
CA LEU A 64 0.80 -14.36 9.41
C LEU A 64 0.41 -15.39 8.33
N LEU A 65 -0.60 -15.09 7.50
CA LEU A 65 -1.05 -15.97 6.41
C LEU A 65 -0.28 -15.75 5.08
N LEU A 66 0.62 -14.76 5.02
CA LEU A 66 1.39 -14.45 3.81
C LEU A 66 2.17 -15.64 3.25
N PRO A 67 2.81 -16.53 4.05
CA PRO A 67 3.50 -17.72 3.54
C PRO A 67 2.59 -18.65 2.71
N LEU A 68 1.29 -18.70 3.01
CA LEU A 68 0.34 -19.49 2.23
C LEU A 68 0.31 -19.05 0.76
N GLY A 69 0.47 -17.74 0.50
CA GLY A 69 0.57 -17.20 -0.85
C GLY A 69 1.75 -17.78 -1.63
N VAL A 70 2.91 -17.89 -0.98
CA VAL A 70 4.12 -18.46 -1.60
C VAL A 70 3.93 -19.96 -1.89
N VAL A 71 3.44 -20.72 -0.90
CA VAL A 71 3.18 -22.17 -1.06
C VAL A 71 2.19 -22.42 -2.19
N ARG A 72 1.09 -21.67 -2.26
CA ARG A 72 0.11 -21.81 -3.35
C ARG A 72 0.70 -21.43 -4.70
N THR A 73 1.54 -20.36 -4.76
CA THR A 73 2.21 -19.96 -6.00
C THR A 73 3.17 -21.03 -6.52
N ALA A 74 3.86 -21.73 -5.65
CA ALA A 74 4.71 -22.86 -6.02
C ALA A 74 3.93 -23.98 -6.73
N GLN A 75 2.64 -24.13 -6.42
CA GLN A 75 1.77 -25.15 -7.03
C GLN A 75 1.14 -24.67 -8.35
N VAL A 76 0.52 -23.50 -8.36
CA VAL A 76 -0.38 -23.06 -9.44
C VAL A 76 0.07 -21.81 -10.19
N GLY A 77 1.16 -21.14 -9.77
CA GLY A 77 1.64 -19.87 -10.30
C GLY A 77 1.05 -18.66 -9.58
N ALA A 78 1.58 -17.46 -9.87
CA ALA A 78 1.26 -16.22 -9.16
C ALA A 78 -0.15 -15.70 -9.48
N ALA A 79 -0.52 -15.66 -10.77
CA ALA A 79 -1.82 -15.13 -11.20
C ALA A 79 -2.99 -15.96 -10.63
N ARG A 80 -2.88 -17.28 -10.68
CA ARG A 80 -3.89 -18.17 -10.10
C ARG A 80 -3.90 -18.10 -8.57
N SER A 81 -2.73 -18.12 -7.92
CA SER A 81 -2.61 -17.99 -6.48
C SER A 81 -3.25 -16.70 -5.98
N GLN A 82 -2.95 -15.57 -6.62
CA GLN A 82 -3.56 -14.29 -6.27
C GLN A 82 -5.08 -14.31 -6.47
N ALA A 83 -5.58 -14.88 -7.58
CA ALA A 83 -7.01 -14.99 -7.83
C ALA A 83 -7.71 -15.86 -6.77
N ASP A 84 -7.14 -17.03 -6.41
CA ASP A 84 -7.70 -17.92 -5.40
C ASP A 84 -7.79 -17.23 -4.03
N PHE A 85 -6.71 -16.54 -3.59
CA PHE A 85 -6.73 -15.79 -2.34
C PHE A 85 -7.66 -14.57 -2.38
N TRP A 86 -7.89 -13.94 -3.54
CA TRP A 86 -8.91 -12.89 -3.68
C TRP A 86 -10.32 -13.46 -3.49
N VAL A 87 -10.62 -14.65 -4.01
CA VAL A 87 -11.89 -15.31 -3.73
C VAL A 87 -12.01 -15.63 -2.24
N CYS A 88 -11.01 -16.29 -1.63
CA CYS A 88 -11.02 -16.62 -0.20
C CYS A 88 -11.20 -15.38 0.67
N ARG A 89 -10.51 -14.28 0.33
CA ARG A 89 -10.65 -12.98 1.00
C ARG A 89 -12.10 -12.48 1.00
N ASN A 90 -12.75 -12.53 -0.15
CA ASN A 90 -14.10 -12.01 -0.30
C ASN A 90 -15.14 -12.94 0.33
N VAL A 91 -14.92 -14.25 0.32
CA VAL A 91 -15.72 -15.20 1.10
C VAL A 91 -15.57 -14.93 2.60
N ALA A 92 -14.36 -14.64 3.09
CA ALA A 92 -14.13 -14.24 4.47
C ALA A 92 -14.85 -12.92 4.83
N ALA A 93 -14.94 -11.96 3.90
CA ALA A 93 -15.73 -10.74 4.09
C ALA A 93 -17.24 -11.05 4.23
N LEU A 94 -17.76 -12.05 3.54
CA LEU A 94 -19.15 -12.50 3.74
C LEU A 94 -19.37 -13.10 5.13
N LEU A 95 -18.35 -13.75 5.76
CA LEU A 95 -18.46 -14.17 7.17
C LEU A 95 -18.61 -12.96 8.10
N VAL A 96 -17.95 -11.84 7.80
CA VAL A 96 -18.17 -10.58 8.54
C VAL A 96 -19.63 -10.13 8.39
N ALA A 97 -20.19 -10.14 7.17
CA ALA A 97 -21.57 -9.75 6.95
C ALA A 97 -22.57 -10.69 7.67
N VAL A 98 -22.32 -12.00 7.66
CA VAL A 98 -23.17 -13.02 8.33
C VAL A 98 -23.20 -12.82 9.83
N SER A 99 -22.20 -12.20 10.46
CA SER A 99 -22.22 -11.92 11.90
C SER A 99 -23.42 -11.05 12.32
N ALA A 100 -23.97 -10.21 11.43
CA ALA A 100 -25.20 -9.44 11.67
C ALA A 100 -26.45 -10.34 11.79
N LEU A 101 -26.50 -11.45 11.04
CA LEU A 101 -27.61 -12.41 11.11
C LEU A 101 -27.56 -13.24 12.41
N ILE A 102 -26.37 -13.45 12.96
CA ILE A 102 -26.14 -14.24 14.16
C ILE A 102 -26.33 -13.41 15.44
N GLN A 103 -26.19 -12.08 15.36
CA GLN A 103 -26.31 -11.18 16.50
C GLN A 103 -27.59 -11.42 17.35
N PRO A 104 -28.79 -11.61 16.78
CA PRO A 104 -30.02 -11.85 17.56
C PRO A 104 -30.00 -13.19 18.32
N LEU A 105 -29.23 -14.18 17.83
CA LEU A 105 -29.09 -15.49 18.45
C LEU A 105 -28.07 -15.49 19.58
N SER A 106 -26.91 -14.88 19.33
CA SER A 106 -25.83 -14.77 20.32
C SER A 106 -24.86 -13.66 19.93
N GLN A 107 -24.73 -12.66 20.77
CA GLN A 107 -23.82 -11.54 20.60
C GLN A 107 -22.34 -11.99 20.60
N TYR A 108 -21.99 -12.95 21.47
CA TYR A 108 -20.62 -13.46 21.55
C TYR A 108 -20.22 -14.24 20.29
N LEU A 109 -21.12 -15.04 19.72
CA LEU A 109 -20.89 -15.73 18.45
C LEU A 109 -20.75 -14.74 17.29
N ALA A 110 -21.57 -13.68 17.27
CA ALA A 110 -21.46 -12.63 16.26
C ALA A 110 -20.09 -11.94 16.31
N TRP A 111 -19.60 -11.58 17.50
CA TRP A 111 -18.26 -11.01 17.67
C TRP A 111 -17.13 -11.98 17.31
N GLY A 112 -17.28 -13.25 17.67
CA GLY A 112 -16.33 -14.31 17.30
C GLY A 112 -16.23 -14.46 15.77
N LEU A 113 -17.38 -14.49 15.09
CA LEU A 113 -17.45 -14.58 13.64
C LEU A 113 -16.90 -13.33 12.94
N LEU A 114 -17.17 -12.14 13.48
CA LEU A 114 -16.62 -10.87 13.04
C LEU A 114 -15.08 -10.88 13.11
N LEU A 115 -14.51 -11.30 14.24
CA LEU A 115 -13.05 -11.38 14.43
C LEU A 115 -12.42 -12.40 13.50
N LEU A 116 -13.00 -13.60 13.39
CA LEU A 116 -12.51 -14.66 12.51
C LEU A 116 -12.59 -14.22 11.04
N GLY A 117 -13.73 -13.68 10.61
CA GLY A 117 -13.93 -13.18 9.25
C GLY A 117 -12.95 -12.07 8.91
N SER A 118 -12.72 -11.12 9.83
CA SER A 118 -11.75 -10.03 9.65
C SER A 118 -10.31 -10.55 9.56
N PHE A 119 -9.91 -11.48 10.45
CA PHE A 119 -8.58 -12.10 10.41
C PHE A 119 -8.33 -12.82 9.08
N LEU A 120 -9.27 -13.65 8.64
CA LEU A 120 -9.17 -14.37 7.39
C LEU A 120 -9.18 -13.41 6.19
N PHE A 121 -10.01 -12.36 6.23
CA PHE A 121 -10.05 -11.33 5.19
C PHE A 121 -8.69 -10.64 4.99
N TYR A 122 -8.09 -10.12 6.04
CA TYR A 122 -6.78 -9.47 5.97
C TYR A 122 -5.66 -10.47 5.70
N GLY A 123 -5.77 -11.69 6.22
CA GLY A 123 -4.79 -12.75 5.99
C GLY A 123 -4.75 -13.23 4.54
N PHE A 124 -5.88 -13.52 3.94
CA PHE A 124 -5.94 -13.90 2.52
C PHE A 124 -5.58 -12.73 1.61
N ARG A 125 -5.89 -11.48 2.02
CA ARG A 125 -5.37 -10.30 1.32
C ARG A 125 -3.85 -10.27 1.33
N ALA A 126 -3.20 -10.48 2.46
CA ALA A 126 -1.75 -10.49 2.57
C ALA A 126 -1.14 -11.61 1.71
N ALA A 127 -1.69 -12.82 1.78
CA ALA A 127 -1.25 -13.97 0.97
C ALA A 127 -1.35 -13.71 -0.55
N GLY A 128 -2.37 -12.98 -1.00
CA GLY A 128 -2.53 -12.64 -2.42
C GLY A 128 -1.67 -11.47 -2.88
N VAL A 129 -1.55 -10.41 -2.06
CA VAL A 129 -0.82 -9.17 -2.43
C VAL A 129 0.67 -9.42 -2.66
N VAL A 130 1.29 -10.35 -1.95
CA VAL A 130 2.72 -10.65 -2.10
C VAL A 130 3.11 -11.07 -3.53
N MET A 131 2.16 -11.59 -4.30
CA MET A 131 2.37 -11.99 -5.69
C MET A 131 2.24 -10.82 -6.69
N SER A 132 1.70 -9.67 -6.27
CA SER A 132 1.46 -8.54 -7.18
C SER A 132 2.75 -7.99 -7.78
N GLN A 133 3.82 -7.84 -6.99
CA GLN A 133 5.10 -7.31 -7.47
C GLN A 133 5.79 -8.26 -8.47
N PRO A 134 6.01 -9.56 -8.17
CA PRO A 134 6.54 -10.51 -9.14
C PRO A 134 5.73 -10.56 -10.44
N LEU A 135 4.38 -10.52 -10.32
CA LEU A 135 3.49 -10.55 -11.48
C LEU A 135 3.68 -9.32 -12.37
N ILE A 136 3.75 -8.10 -11.79
CA ILE A 136 4.07 -6.87 -12.52
C ILE A 136 5.42 -7.02 -13.24
N GLY A 137 6.43 -7.55 -12.54
CA GLY A 137 7.77 -7.76 -13.11
C GLY A 137 7.79 -8.70 -14.32
N ASP A 138 6.87 -9.66 -14.37
CA ASP A 138 6.80 -10.65 -15.44
C ASP A 138 6.03 -10.15 -16.68
N ILE A 139 4.94 -9.41 -16.46
CA ILE A 139 4.10 -8.87 -17.54
C ILE A 139 4.60 -7.54 -18.11
N THR A 140 5.72 -7.01 -17.60
CA THR A 140 6.31 -5.74 -18.06
C THR A 140 7.76 -5.90 -18.52
N ASN A 141 8.14 -4.98 -19.42
CA ASN A 141 9.53 -4.69 -19.73
C ASN A 141 10.02 -3.48 -18.91
N ASN A 142 11.32 -3.23 -18.92
CA ASN A 142 11.88 -2.07 -18.24
C ASN A 142 11.29 -0.74 -18.74
N MET A 143 10.90 -0.68 -20.03
CA MET A 143 10.37 0.53 -20.68
C MET A 143 8.93 0.88 -20.30
N ASP A 144 8.07 -0.10 -20.04
CA ASP A 144 6.64 0.10 -19.79
C ASP A 144 6.25 -0.12 -18.32
N ARG A 145 7.18 -0.62 -17.50
CA ARG A 145 6.95 -0.97 -16.08
C ARG A 145 6.45 0.21 -15.25
N ALA A 146 7.16 1.36 -15.32
CA ALA A 146 6.77 2.54 -14.56
C ALA A 146 5.38 3.04 -14.96
N ARG A 147 5.09 3.00 -16.25
CA ARG A 147 3.78 3.39 -16.79
C ARG A 147 2.67 2.46 -16.36
N LEU A 148 2.89 1.13 -16.37
CA LEU A 148 1.90 0.18 -15.89
C LEU A 148 1.62 0.37 -14.39
N ILE A 149 2.66 0.48 -13.56
CA ILE A 149 2.52 0.71 -12.11
C ILE A 149 1.71 1.98 -11.86
N ALA A 150 2.09 3.10 -12.48
CA ALA A 150 1.40 4.37 -12.31
C ALA A 150 -0.07 4.30 -12.77
N ARG A 151 -0.32 3.70 -13.94
CA ARG A 151 -1.67 3.58 -14.51
C ARG A 151 -2.56 2.69 -13.64
N SER A 152 -2.10 1.51 -13.26
CA SER A 152 -2.86 0.56 -12.45
C SER A 152 -3.17 1.11 -11.05
N THR A 153 -2.20 1.77 -10.43
CA THR A 153 -2.39 2.44 -9.14
C THR A 153 -3.36 3.62 -9.27
N GLY A 154 -3.25 4.44 -10.33
CA GLY A 154 -4.18 5.53 -10.59
C GLY A 154 -5.62 5.05 -10.78
N LEU A 155 -5.83 3.99 -11.57
CA LEU A 155 -7.14 3.37 -11.78
C LEU A 155 -7.74 2.81 -10.48
N PHE A 156 -6.91 2.19 -9.62
CA PHE A 156 -7.32 1.74 -8.29
C PHE A 156 -7.80 2.90 -7.42
N TYR A 157 -7.07 4.00 -7.38
CA TYR A 157 -7.47 5.18 -6.59
C TYR A 157 -8.71 5.88 -7.15
N VAL A 158 -8.87 5.98 -8.48
CA VAL A 158 -10.08 6.56 -9.10
C VAL A 158 -11.32 5.77 -8.72
N SER A 159 -11.30 4.45 -8.91
CA SER A 159 -12.45 3.60 -8.56
C SER A 159 -12.70 3.57 -7.05
N GLY A 160 -11.64 3.59 -6.25
CA GLY A 160 -11.73 3.70 -4.80
C GLY A 160 -12.36 5.01 -4.34
N LEU A 161 -12.00 6.14 -4.97
CA LEU A 161 -12.60 7.45 -4.67
C LEU A 161 -14.10 7.46 -4.99
N VAL A 162 -14.49 6.96 -6.17
CA VAL A 162 -15.90 6.85 -6.55
C VAL A 162 -16.67 5.99 -5.53
N ALA A 163 -16.13 4.82 -5.16
CA ALA A 163 -16.76 3.96 -4.17
C ALA A 163 -16.88 4.66 -2.80
N MET A 164 -15.82 5.35 -2.33
CA MET A 164 -15.82 6.06 -1.05
C MET A 164 -16.88 7.18 -1.03
N VAL A 165 -16.99 7.97 -2.09
CA VAL A 165 -18.02 9.00 -2.21
C VAL A 165 -19.41 8.37 -2.20
N THR A 166 -19.62 7.28 -2.94
CA THR A 166 -20.90 6.54 -2.96
C THR A 166 -21.26 6.02 -1.57
N ILE A 167 -20.31 5.38 -0.88
CA ILE A 167 -20.52 4.87 0.49
C ILE A 167 -20.88 6.02 1.45
N SER A 168 -20.17 7.14 1.37
CA SER A 168 -20.41 8.32 2.21
C SER A 168 -21.81 8.89 1.98
N LEU A 169 -22.27 8.98 0.73
CA LEU A 169 -23.62 9.44 0.39
C LEU A 169 -24.69 8.47 0.90
N VAL A 170 -24.49 7.16 0.73
CA VAL A 170 -25.43 6.14 1.21
C VAL A 170 -25.54 6.15 2.73
N LEU A 171 -24.41 6.18 3.45
CA LEU A 171 -24.38 6.22 4.92
C LEU A 171 -24.90 7.56 5.48
N GLY A 172 -24.79 8.65 4.72
CA GLY A 172 -25.37 9.95 5.08
C GLY A 172 -26.91 9.97 5.05
N HIS A 173 -27.53 9.08 4.26
CA HIS A 173 -29.00 8.97 4.15
C HIS A 173 -29.58 7.81 4.98
N TYR A 174 -28.83 6.75 5.18
CA TYR A 174 -29.30 5.51 5.81
C TYR A 174 -28.36 5.07 6.93
N ASP A 175 -28.76 5.29 8.17
CA ASP A 175 -27.97 4.88 9.36
C ASP A 175 -28.42 3.50 9.88
N SER A 176 -28.24 2.45 9.07
CA SER A 176 -28.68 1.09 9.40
C SER A 176 -27.53 0.08 9.30
N LEU A 177 -27.50 -0.91 10.21
CA LEU A 177 -26.60 -2.05 10.14
C LEU A 177 -26.71 -2.80 8.80
N TRP A 178 -27.94 -2.95 8.27
CA TRP A 178 -28.18 -3.67 7.01
C TRP A 178 -27.60 -2.96 5.78
N VAL A 179 -27.47 -1.65 5.85
CA VAL A 179 -26.79 -0.89 4.78
C VAL A 179 -25.29 -1.24 4.76
N LEU A 180 -24.67 -1.35 5.93
CA LEU A 180 -23.27 -1.81 6.02
C LEU A 180 -23.11 -3.25 5.54
N VAL A 181 -24.06 -4.15 5.86
CA VAL A 181 -24.12 -5.52 5.30
C VAL A 181 -24.16 -5.44 3.77
N GLY A 182 -25.05 -4.62 3.19
CA GLY A 182 -25.15 -4.43 1.75
C GLY A 182 -23.86 -3.93 1.11
N ILE A 183 -23.16 -2.97 1.75
CA ILE A 183 -21.87 -2.45 1.29
C ILE A 183 -20.81 -3.56 1.31
N ILE A 184 -20.74 -4.35 2.40
CA ILE A 184 -19.78 -5.46 2.51
C ILE A 184 -20.05 -6.53 1.44
N VAL A 185 -21.31 -6.91 1.22
CA VAL A 185 -21.69 -7.89 0.19
C VAL A 185 -21.37 -7.36 -1.22
N ALA A 186 -21.70 -6.11 -1.52
CA ALA A 186 -21.34 -5.49 -2.80
C ALA A 186 -19.82 -5.46 -3.01
N GLY A 187 -19.06 -5.10 -1.97
CA GLY A 187 -17.60 -5.13 -1.98
C GLY A 187 -17.04 -6.53 -2.23
N ALA A 188 -17.63 -7.57 -1.61
CA ALA A 188 -17.25 -8.95 -1.80
C ALA A 188 -17.54 -9.42 -3.24
N CYS A 189 -18.70 -9.09 -3.80
CA CYS A 189 -19.04 -9.38 -5.20
C CYS A 189 -18.07 -8.71 -6.18
N CYS A 190 -17.76 -7.43 -5.98
CA CYS A 190 -16.73 -6.73 -6.76
C CYS A 190 -15.37 -7.44 -6.64
N GLY A 191 -14.97 -7.85 -5.44
CA GLY A 191 -13.69 -8.53 -5.22
C GLY A 191 -13.61 -9.90 -5.89
N VAL A 192 -14.69 -10.68 -5.89
CA VAL A 192 -14.78 -11.94 -6.65
C VAL A 192 -14.69 -11.67 -8.15
N THR A 193 -15.38 -10.64 -8.64
CA THR A 193 -15.29 -10.21 -10.05
C THR A 193 -13.86 -9.81 -10.40
N ALA A 194 -13.17 -9.05 -9.53
CA ALA A 194 -11.77 -8.67 -9.72
C ALA A 194 -10.86 -9.90 -9.88
N SER A 195 -11.11 -10.98 -9.12
CA SER A 195 -10.32 -12.22 -9.20
C SER A 195 -10.35 -12.86 -10.59
N THR A 196 -11.46 -12.71 -11.33
CA THR A 196 -11.58 -13.28 -12.69
C THR A 196 -10.62 -12.63 -13.68
N PHE A 197 -10.34 -11.34 -13.53
CA PHE A 197 -9.36 -10.63 -14.36
C PHE A 197 -7.94 -11.06 -14.05
N VAL A 198 -7.56 -11.21 -12.79
CA VAL A 198 -6.23 -11.71 -12.41
C VAL A 198 -6.02 -13.12 -12.94
N ARG A 199 -7.03 -13.98 -12.87
CA ARG A 199 -6.94 -15.38 -13.37
C ARG A 199 -6.66 -15.48 -14.87
N LYS A 200 -7.01 -14.43 -15.65
CA LYS A 200 -6.73 -14.33 -17.09
C LYS A 200 -5.31 -13.86 -17.42
N ILE A 201 -4.55 -13.39 -16.44
CA ILE A 201 -3.17 -12.96 -16.63
C ILE A 201 -2.31 -14.16 -16.98
N VAL A 202 -1.48 -13.99 -17.99
CA VAL A 202 -0.50 -14.96 -18.46
C VAL A 202 0.85 -14.64 -17.80
N GLU A 203 1.55 -15.64 -17.33
CA GLU A 203 2.83 -15.50 -16.63
C GLU A 203 3.87 -16.52 -17.12
N THR A 204 5.14 -16.25 -16.84
CA THR A 204 6.23 -17.20 -17.11
C THR A 204 6.43 -18.16 -15.94
N SER A 205 7.04 -19.33 -16.20
CA SER A 205 7.39 -20.31 -15.17
C SER A 205 8.45 -19.81 -14.17
N ALA A 206 9.08 -18.68 -14.45
CA ALA A 206 10.12 -18.10 -13.57
C ALA A 206 9.59 -17.82 -12.17
N ILE A 207 8.37 -17.23 -12.05
CA ILE A 207 7.74 -16.92 -10.76
C ILE A 207 7.46 -18.21 -9.98
N ARG A 208 6.88 -19.22 -10.67
CA ARG A 208 6.58 -20.52 -10.06
C ARG A 208 7.86 -21.19 -9.56
N ARG A 209 8.93 -21.22 -10.36
CA ARG A 209 10.24 -21.76 -9.97
C ARG A 209 10.83 -21.00 -8.77
N SER A 210 10.72 -19.66 -8.77
CA SER A 210 11.13 -18.84 -7.62
C SER A 210 10.39 -19.21 -6.34
N ALA A 211 9.09 -19.50 -6.42
CA ALA A 211 8.29 -19.92 -5.27
C ALA A 211 8.55 -21.37 -4.80
N GLN A 212 9.02 -22.25 -5.69
CA GLN A 212 9.37 -23.63 -5.38
C GLN A 212 10.71 -23.76 -4.67
N ALA A 213 11.59 -22.80 -4.83
CA ALA A 213 12.89 -22.84 -4.18
C ALA A 213 12.74 -22.64 -2.66
N PRO A 214 13.60 -23.29 -1.83
CA PRO A 214 13.47 -23.26 -0.38
C PRO A 214 13.55 -21.82 0.16
N LEU A 215 12.53 -21.42 0.93
CA LEU A 215 12.36 -20.04 1.40
C LEU A 215 13.48 -19.57 2.32
N LEU A 216 13.88 -20.39 3.30
CA LEU A 216 14.89 -20.00 4.31
C LEU A 216 16.23 -19.60 3.70
N PRO A 217 16.85 -20.38 2.78
CA PRO A 217 18.06 -19.96 2.09
C PRO A 217 17.88 -18.69 1.27
N GLN A 218 16.72 -18.51 0.59
CA GLN A 218 16.44 -17.31 -0.17
C GLN A 218 16.30 -16.08 0.74
N LEU A 219 15.59 -16.19 1.87
CA LEU A 219 15.46 -15.11 2.86
C LEU A 219 16.84 -14.74 3.45
N LYS A 220 17.70 -15.74 3.74
CA LYS A 220 19.05 -15.49 4.18
C LYS A 220 19.86 -14.74 3.12
N THR A 221 19.83 -15.17 1.87
CA THR A 221 20.48 -14.47 0.76
C THR A 221 19.92 -13.05 0.57
N ALA A 222 18.62 -12.87 0.66
CA ALA A 222 17.96 -11.57 0.58
C ALA A 222 18.39 -10.61 1.70
N PHE A 223 18.57 -11.14 2.92
CA PHE A 223 19.03 -10.36 4.06
C PHE A 223 20.48 -9.89 3.92
N PHE A 224 21.35 -10.71 3.30
CA PHE A 224 22.75 -10.37 3.08
C PHE A 224 22.99 -9.56 1.80
N ASP A 225 22.02 -9.50 0.87
CA ASP A 225 22.09 -8.63 -0.30
C ASP A 225 22.05 -7.16 0.14
N LEU A 226 23.12 -6.42 -0.16
CA LEU A 226 23.27 -5.03 0.28
C LEU A 226 22.17 -4.12 -0.27
N THR A 227 21.76 -4.34 -1.52
CA THR A 227 20.75 -3.53 -2.21
C THR A 227 19.39 -3.72 -1.57
N LEU A 228 19.00 -4.99 -1.38
CA LEU A 228 17.72 -5.35 -0.79
C LEU A 228 17.67 -4.96 0.69
N ARG A 229 18.75 -5.20 1.46
CA ARG A 229 18.84 -4.81 2.86
C ARG A 229 18.67 -3.31 3.05
N ARG A 230 19.34 -2.49 2.23
CA ARG A 230 19.16 -1.02 2.28
C ARG A 230 17.74 -0.60 1.94
N GLN A 231 17.13 -1.24 0.96
CA GLN A 231 15.73 -0.97 0.59
C GLN A 231 14.77 -1.33 1.74
N ILE A 232 14.95 -2.48 2.38
CA ILE A 232 14.13 -2.94 3.50
C ILE A 232 14.29 -2.01 4.70
N CYS A 233 15.52 -1.67 5.10
CA CYS A 233 15.75 -0.75 6.21
C CYS A 233 15.17 0.65 5.94
N ALA A 234 15.37 1.18 4.74
CA ALA A 234 14.78 2.46 4.33
C ALA A 234 13.25 2.41 4.35
N GLY A 235 12.67 1.38 3.74
CA GLY A 235 11.21 1.18 3.71
C GLY A 235 10.61 1.00 5.09
N PHE A 236 11.26 0.25 5.99
CA PHE A 236 10.83 0.08 7.37
C PHE A 236 10.76 1.42 8.11
N MET A 237 11.86 2.17 8.13
CA MET A 237 11.94 3.43 8.87
C MET A 237 10.98 4.50 8.33
N VAL A 238 10.86 4.61 7.00
CA VAL A 238 9.94 5.58 6.39
C VAL A 238 8.49 5.18 6.65
N ASN A 239 8.11 3.91 6.45
CA ASN A 239 6.74 3.46 6.72
C ASN A 239 6.38 3.58 8.20
N LEU A 240 7.31 3.25 9.10
CA LEU A 240 7.14 3.47 10.54
C LEU A 240 6.73 4.92 10.83
N ALA A 241 7.49 5.90 10.33
CA ALA A 241 7.22 7.31 10.55
C ALA A 241 5.90 7.77 9.92
N ILE A 242 5.58 7.29 8.70
CA ILE A 242 4.33 7.67 7.99
C ILE A 242 3.10 7.11 8.71
N ILE A 243 3.14 5.84 9.16
CA ILE A 243 2.06 5.21 9.93
C ILE A 243 1.80 6.00 11.22
N MET A 244 2.84 6.57 11.82
CA MET A 244 2.70 7.42 13.00
C MET A 244 2.08 8.79 12.68
N MET A 245 2.39 9.39 11.53
CA MET A 245 1.99 10.78 11.22
C MET A 245 0.53 10.92 10.78
N ALA A 246 0.06 10.07 9.86
CA ALA A 246 -1.22 10.27 9.21
C ALA A 246 -2.44 10.21 10.17
N PRO A 247 -2.59 9.21 11.05
CA PRO A 247 -3.70 9.16 12.01
C PRO A 247 -3.66 10.30 13.03
N ILE A 248 -2.46 10.66 13.49
CA ILE A 248 -2.28 11.71 14.49
C ILE A 248 -2.55 13.11 13.89
N ALA A 249 -2.28 13.32 12.60
CA ALA A 249 -2.67 14.55 11.92
C ALA A 249 -4.19 14.76 11.97
N ILE A 250 -4.98 13.73 11.66
CA ILE A 250 -6.45 13.79 11.74
C ILE A 250 -6.90 13.98 13.20
N LEU A 251 -6.28 13.27 14.14
CA LEU A 251 -6.60 13.40 15.57
C LEU A 251 -6.30 14.82 16.09
N THR A 252 -5.19 15.43 15.67
CA THR A 252 -4.84 16.82 15.98
C THR A 252 -5.89 17.78 15.44
N MET A 253 -6.31 17.60 14.20
CA MET A 253 -7.37 18.41 13.59
C MET A 253 -8.67 18.32 14.38
N LYS A 254 -9.07 17.14 14.82
CA LYS A 254 -10.29 16.94 15.60
C LYS A 254 -10.20 17.54 17.00
N ARG A 255 -9.12 17.29 17.72
CA ARG A 255 -8.98 17.68 19.12
C ARG A 255 -8.55 19.13 19.35
N CYS A 256 -7.70 19.68 18.50
CA CYS A 256 -7.16 21.03 18.66
C CYS A 256 -7.93 22.07 17.86
N TYR A 257 -8.54 21.68 16.73
CA TYR A 257 -9.19 22.62 15.81
C TYR A 257 -10.70 22.35 15.63
N GLY A 258 -11.27 21.40 16.36
CA GLY A 258 -12.71 21.13 16.34
C GLY A 258 -13.27 20.64 15.00
N VAL A 259 -12.43 19.98 14.18
CA VAL A 259 -12.83 19.47 12.87
C VAL A 259 -13.88 18.38 13.04
N SER A 260 -15.00 18.51 12.34
CA SER A 260 -16.07 17.51 12.30
C SER A 260 -15.64 16.25 11.56
N ASP A 261 -16.37 15.14 11.76
CA ASP A 261 -16.12 13.88 11.03
C ASP A 261 -16.25 14.05 9.52
N THR A 262 -17.24 14.84 9.06
CA THR A 262 -17.42 15.16 7.65
C THR A 262 -16.23 15.91 7.06
N GLN A 263 -15.69 16.90 7.78
CA GLN A 263 -14.50 17.63 7.35
C GLN A 263 -13.26 16.74 7.34
N ALA A 264 -13.11 15.82 8.31
CA ALA A 264 -12.02 14.85 8.32
C ALA A 264 -12.07 13.92 7.08
N ILE A 265 -13.27 13.53 6.65
CA ILE A 265 -13.45 12.75 5.42
C ILE A 265 -13.07 13.58 4.19
N LEU A 266 -13.39 14.89 4.14
CA LEU A 266 -12.97 15.76 3.04
C LEU A 266 -11.45 15.82 2.89
N PHE A 267 -10.68 15.89 3.99
CA PHE A 267 -9.22 15.81 3.92
C PHE A 267 -8.73 14.48 3.33
N SER A 268 -9.37 13.38 3.67
CA SER A 268 -9.07 12.07 3.08
C SER A 268 -9.40 12.05 1.58
N ILE A 269 -10.52 12.64 1.15
CA ILE A 269 -10.89 12.77 -0.26
C ILE A 269 -9.82 13.58 -1.03
N VAL A 270 -9.37 14.69 -0.48
CA VAL A 270 -8.30 15.51 -1.07
C VAL A 270 -7.00 14.71 -1.19
N GLN A 271 -6.63 13.93 -0.16
CA GLN A 271 -5.48 13.03 -0.19
C GLN A 271 -5.59 12.00 -1.31
N PHE A 272 -6.75 11.36 -1.50
CA PHE A 272 -6.99 10.42 -2.59
C PHE A 272 -6.93 11.08 -3.96
N ALA A 273 -7.56 12.25 -4.11
CA ALA A 273 -7.53 13.02 -5.36
C ALA A 273 -6.11 13.42 -5.76
N SER A 274 -5.31 13.88 -4.82
CA SER A 274 -3.90 14.22 -5.05
C SER A 274 -3.07 12.98 -5.42
N SER A 275 -3.37 11.82 -4.82
CA SER A 275 -2.75 10.53 -5.19
C SER A 275 -3.03 10.17 -6.64
N ILE A 276 -4.26 10.38 -7.13
CA ILE A 276 -4.64 10.11 -8.53
C ILE A 276 -3.81 10.99 -9.48
N ALA A 277 -3.76 12.28 -9.24
CA ALA A 277 -2.98 13.21 -10.06
C ALA A 277 -1.48 12.84 -10.06
N ALA A 278 -0.94 12.53 -8.87
CA ALA A 278 0.46 12.19 -8.70
C ALA A 278 0.86 10.88 -9.41
N THR A 279 -0.02 9.88 -9.49
CA THR A 279 0.31 8.63 -10.20
C THR A 279 0.60 8.86 -11.67
N GLN A 280 -0.15 9.75 -12.32
CA GLN A 280 0.03 10.07 -13.75
C GLN A 280 1.35 10.79 -14.00
N ILE A 281 1.73 11.69 -13.10
CA ILE A 281 2.96 12.49 -13.22
C ILE A 281 4.17 11.66 -12.83
N SER A 282 4.12 10.94 -11.72
CA SER A 282 5.25 10.16 -11.18
C SER A 282 5.70 9.05 -12.10
N GLY A 283 4.79 8.41 -12.84
CA GLY A 283 5.13 7.39 -13.83
C GLY A 283 6.06 7.93 -14.91
N LYS A 284 5.67 9.09 -15.52
CA LYS A 284 6.47 9.76 -16.55
C LYS A 284 7.82 10.26 -16.02
N ILE A 285 7.84 10.76 -14.79
CA ILE A 285 9.08 11.22 -14.15
C ILE A 285 9.99 10.03 -13.86
N THR A 286 9.45 8.91 -13.40
CA THR A 286 10.21 7.69 -13.10
C THR A 286 10.89 7.12 -14.35
N GLU A 287 10.23 7.18 -15.51
CA GLU A 287 10.83 6.79 -16.80
C GLU A 287 12.03 7.69 -17.18
N LYS A 288 12.00 8.98 -16.82
CA LYS A 288 13.04 9.95 -17.20
C LYS A 288 14.25 9.98 -16.27
N ILE A 289 14.04 9.99 -14.96
CA ILE A 289 15.11 10.21 -13.97
C ILE A 289 15.44 8.98 -13.13
N GLY A 290 14.67 7.89 -13.33
CA GLY A 290 14.84 6.62 -12.63
C GLY A 290 14.13 6.55 -11.26
N PRO A 291 13.79 5.32 -10.82
CA PRO A 291 12.95 5.12 -9.64
C PRO A 291 13.62 5.56 -8.33
N ARG A 292 14.95 5.39 -8.19
CA ARG A 292 15.67 5.81 -6.99
C ARG A 292 15.55 7.31 -6.73
N LYS A 293 15.74 8.15 -7.77
CA LYS A 293 15.65 9.61 -7.63
C LYS A 293 14.22 10.05 -7.29
N VAL A 294 13.23 9.45 -7.96
CA VAL A 294 11.81 9.75 -7.67
C VAL A 294 11.46 9.41 -6.23
N ALA A 295 11.87 8.24 -5.71
CA ALA A 295 11.65 7.88 -4.32
C ALA A 295 12.31 8.88 -3.35
N ILE A 296 13.57 9.27 -3.59
CA ILE A 296 14.28 10.24 -2.76
C ILE A 296 13.54 11.59 -2.74
N TYR A 297 13.21 12.16 -3.91
CA TYR A 297 12.54 13.45 -3.98
C TYR A 297 11.13 13.42 -3.39
N SER A 298 10.37 12.34 -3.61
CA SER A 298 9.04 12.19 -3.03
C SER A 298 9.09 12.14 -1.51
N TYR A 299 10.01 11.36 -0.93
CA TYR A 299 10.17 11.33 0.52
C TYR A 299 10.73 12.65 1.07
N MET A 300 11.63 13.33 0.38
CA MET A 300 12.07 14.67 0.78
C MET A 300 10.91 15.67 0.87
N LEU A 301 9.94 15.59 -0.06
CA LEU A 301 8.77 16.47 -0.07
C LEU A 301 7.72 16.10 1.01
N ILE A 302 7.80 14.92 1.62
CA ILE A 302 6.97 14.57 2.80
C ILE A 302 7.51 15.24 4.08
N PHE A 303 8.81 15.47 4.20
CA PHE A 303 9.41 16.05 5.40
C PHE A 303 8.83 17.41 5.82
N PRO A 304 8.54 18.36 4.92
CA PRO A 304 7.86 19.63 5.25
C PRO A 304 6.53 19.47 6.00
N ILE A 305 5.85 18.31 5.90
CA ILE A 305 4.60 18.06 6.64
C ILE A 305 4.85 18.04 8.14
N CYS A 306 5.99 17.48 8.58
CA CYS A 306 6.37 17.50 10.01
C CYS A 306 6.59 18.92 10.48
N LEU A 307 7.25 19.76 9.67
CA LEU A 307 7.49 21.17 9.96
C LEU A 307 6.18 21.97 9.98
N PHE A 308 5.26 21.66 9.06
CA PHE A 308 3.94 22.30 9.04
C PHE A 308 3.23 22.14 10.38
N TRP A 309 3.18 20.93 10.94
CA TRP A 309 2.51 20.67 12.22
C TRP A 309 3.22 21.35 13.40
N LEU A 310 4.54 21.54 13.32
CA LEU A 310 5.30 22.26 14.33
C LEU A 310 4.91 23.74 14.37
N PHE A 311 4.71 24.35 13.19
CA PHE A 311 4.39 25.77 13.06
C PHE A 311 2.89 26.04 12.87
N ALA A 312 2.04 25.03 12.92
CA ALA A 312 0.60 25.19 12.77
C ALA A 312 0.05 26.22 13.78
N PRO A 313 -0.82 27.13 13.34
CA PRO A 313 -1.37 28.19 14.20
C PRO A 313 -2.16 27.59 15.36
N ALA A 314 -2.19 28.30 16.50
CA ALA A 314 -2.91 27.81 17.68
C ALA A 314 -4.44 27.86 17.52
N ALA A 315 -4.95 28.73 16.68
CA ALA A 315 -6.37 28.86 16.38
C ALA A 315 -6.59 29.16 14.90
N VAL A 316 -7.70 28.70 14.35
CA VAL A 316 -8.12 28.99 12.96
C VAL A 316 -9.09 30.15 13.01
N SER A 317 -8.67 31.34 12.56
CA SER A 317 -9.45 32.57 12.61
C SER A 317 -10.15 32.91 11.30
N SER A 318 -9.81 32.23 10.18
CA SER A 318 -10.39 32.53 8.86
C SER A 318 -10.51 31.29 7.96
N VAL A 319 -11.39 31.39 6.96
CA VAL A 319 -11.59 30.34 5.94
C VAL A 319 -10.29 30.05 5.17
N TRP A 320 -9.45 31.04 4.95
CA TRP A 320 -8.15 30.88 4.28
C TRP A 320 -7.19 29.99 5.05
N MET A 321 -7.24 30.02 6.36
CA MET A 321 -6.42 29.15 7.20
C MET A 321 -6.82 27.67 7.06
N TRP A 322 -8.11 27.38 6.81
CA TRP A 322 -8.53 26.01 6.45
C TRP A 322 -7.91 25.52 5.16
N GLY A 323 -7.74 26.42 4.17
CA GLY A 323 -7.01 26.08 2.93
C GLY A 323 -5.56 25.66 3.20
N LEU A 324 -4.90 26.27 4.18
CA LEU A 324 -3.54 25.90 4.57
C LEU A 324 -3.46 24.46 5.11
N PHE A 325 -4.45 24.02 5.89
CA PHE A 325 -4.48 22.65 6.43
C PHE A 325 -4.72 21.56 5.36
N ILE A 326 -5.20 21.92 4.17
CA ILE A 326 -5.34 20.97 3.04
C ILE A 326 -3.97 20.58 2.48
N VAL A 327 -2.97 21.47 2.53
CA VAL A 327 -1.65 21.26 1.92
C VAL A 327 -0.94 19.99 2.41
N PRO A 328 -0.85 19.69 3.71
CA PRO A 328 -0.26 18.45 4.20
C PRO A 328 -0.92 17.18 3.61
N PHE A 329 -2.24 17.19 3.45
CA PHE A 329 -2.98 16.03 2.90
C PHE A 329 -2.75 15.87 1.41
N ILE A 330 -2.64 16.97 0.65
CA ILE A 330 -2.24 16.94 -0.76
C ILE A 330 -0.83 16.36 -0.87
N LEU A 331 0.12 16.86 -0.09
CA LEU A 331 1.52 16.43 -0.15
C LEU A 331 1.66 14.96 0.22
N ILE A 332 1.04 14.51 1.33
CA ILE A 332 1.15 13.11 1.76
C ILE A 332 0.53 12.17 0.73
N GLY A 333 -0.65 12.50 0.18
CA GLY A 333 -1.29 11.70 -0.84
C GLY A 333 -0.44 11.59 -2.12
N ALA A 334 0.00 12.71 -2.66
CA ALA A 334 0.77 12.77 -3.89
C ALA A 334 2.15 12.12 -3.75
N MET A 335 2.89 12.48 -2.70
CA MET A 335 4.29 12.05 -2.55
C MET A 335 4.39 10.61 -2.07
N MET A 336 3.48 10.17 -1.20
CA MET A 336 3.44 8.78 -0.72
C MET A 336 3.24 7.79 -1.86
N VAL A 337 2.26 8.04 -2.71
CA VAL A 337 1.97 7.18 -3.87
C VAL A 337 3.12 7.20 -4.87
N SER A 338 3.69 8.37 -5.13
CA SER A 338 4.86 8.51 -6.01
C SER A 338 6.06 7.72 -5.49
N ALA A 339 6.34 7.82 -4.19
CA ALA A 339 7.42 7.08 -3.54
C ALA A 339 7.17 5.57 -3.57
N GLN A 340 5.96 5.11 -3.25
CA GLN A 340 5.61 3.69 -3.26
C GLN A 340 5.75 3.09 -4.66
N ASN A 341 5.22 3.73 -5.69
CA ASN A 341 5.34 3.28 -7.08
C ASN A 341 6.82 3.21 -7.52
N ALA A 342 7.61 4.22 -7.16
CA ALA A 342 9.04 4.25 -7.45
C ALA A 342 9.79 3.13 -6.70
N MET A 343 9.47 2.84 -5.44
CA MET A 343 10.10 1.76 -4.66
C MET A 343 9.74 0.38 -5.20
N VAL A 344 8.50 0.17 -5.68
CA VAL A 344 8.14 -1.08 -6.39
C VAL A 344 8.95 -1.23 -7.69
N HIS A 345 9.07 -0.16 -8.45
CA HIS A 345 9.87 -0.20 -9.69
C HIS A 345 11.36 -0.46 -9.38
N TYR A 346 11.91 0.22 -8.37
CA TYR A 346 13.28 0.00 -7.89
C TYR A 346 13.50 -1.47 -7.49
N PHE A 347 12.59 -2.05 -6.73
CA PHE A 347 12.63 -3.46 -6.34
C PHE A 347 12.70 -4.39 -7.55
N LEU A 348 11.83 -4.17 -8.54
CA LEU A 348 11.74 -5.02 -9.72
C LEU A 348 12.97 -4.89 -10.66
N MET A 349 13.71 -3.79 -10.55
CA MET A 349 15.01 -3.61 -11.25
C MET A 349 16.17 -4.23 -10.44
N ALA A 350 16.11 -4.11 -9.10
CA ALA A 350 17.21 -4.52 -8.23
C ALA A 350 17.25 -6.03 -7.97
N VAL A 351 16.11 -6.73 -8.05
CA VAL A 351 15.99 -8.14 -7.67
C VAL A 351 15.74 -9.03 -8.88
N PRO A 352 16.61 -10.04 -9.13
CA PRO A 352 16.43 -11.02 -10.20
C PRO A 352 15.07 -11.75 -10.07
N LYS A 353 14.45 -12.10 -11.22
CA LYS A 353 13.12 -12.74 -11.27
C LYS A 353 13.01 -13.99 -10.40
N GLU A 354 14.08 -14.78 -10.33
CA GLU A 354 14.17 -16.03 -9.58
C GLU A 354 14.06 -15.85 -8.07
N ARG A 355 14.32 -14.64 -7.57
CA ARG A 355 14.30 -14.30 -6.13
C ARG A 355 13.16 -13.35 -5.75
N GLN A 356 12.40 -12.85 -6.73
CA GLN A 356 11.40 -11.81 -6.49
C GLN A 356 10.31 -12.24 -5.51
N VAL A 357 9.89 -13.51 -5.51
CA VAL A 357 8.82 -14.00 -4.63
C VAL A 357 9.23 -13.93 -3.16
N ALA A 358 10.37 -14.53 -2.79
CA ALA A 358 10.87 -14.52 -1.41
C ALA A 358 11.25 -13.11 -0.95
N SER A 359 11.87 -12.32 -1.84
CA SER A 359 12.25 -10.93 -1.53
C SER A 359 11.03 -10.02 -1.36
N SER A 360 9.99 -10.18 -2.18
CA SER A 360 8.73 -9.44 -2.05
C SER A 360 8.02 -9.79 -0.73
N MET A 361 8.00 -11.10 -0.37
CA MET A 361 7.52 -11.55 0.92
C MET A 361 8.28 -10.88 2.08
N PHE A 362 9.61 -10.89 2.03
CA PHE A 362 10.45 -10.33 3.09
C PHE A 362 10.25 -8.82 3.24
N ILE A 363 10.24 -8.08 2.13
CA ILE A 363 9.90 -6.64 2.13
C ILE A 363 8.54 -6.43 2.78
N SER A 364 7.50 -7.13 2.33
CA SER A 364 6.12 -6.94 2.81
C SER A 364 5.99 -7.20 4.31
N VAL A 365 6.67 -8.24 4.83
CA VAL A 365 6.68 -8.54 6.27
C VAL A 365 7.38 -7.44 7.05
N VAL A 366 8.54 -7.01 6.62
CA VAL A 366 9.33 -6.04 7.40
C VAL A 366 8.79 -4.62 7.25
N THR A 367 8.53 -4.16 6.02
CA THR A 367 8.09 -2.78 5.79
C THR A 367 6.58 -2.57 5.98
N GLY A 368 5.79 -3.64 5.95
CA GLY A 368 4.35 -3.61 6.21
C GLY A 368 4.02 -4.04 7.65
N ALA A 369 4.16 -5.34 7.94
CA ALA A 369 3.75 -5.88 9.24
C ALA A 369 4.61 -5.36 10.40
N ALA A 370 5.93 -5.52 10.33
CA ALA A 370 6.82 -5.11 11.42
C ALA A 370 6.79 -3.58 11.63
N ALA A 371 6.83 -2.78 10.55
CA ALA A 371 6.72 -1.33 10.65
C ALA A 371 5.36 -0.90 11.20
N GLY A 372 4.26 -1.58 10.81
CA GLY A 372 2.92 -1.29 11.30
C GLY A 372 2.75 -1.56 12.79
N VAL A 373 3.15 -2.75 13.24
CA VAL A 373 3.09 -3.13 14.66
C VAL A 373 3.98 -2.24 15.51
N THR A 374 5.24 -2.05 15.11
CA THR A 374 6.17 -1.16 15.82
C THR A 374 5.66 0.27 15.83
N GLY A 375 5.09 0.76 14.71
CA GLY A 375 4.56 2.10 14.58
C GLY A 375 3.41 2.39 15.56
N MET A 376 2.51 1.45 15.74
CA MET A 376 1.42 1.60 16.72
C MET A 376 1.94 1.74 18.16
N PHE A 377 2.89 0.87 18.56
CA PHE A 377 3.47 0.95 19.92
C PHE A 377 4.30 2.21 20.13
N VAL A 378 5.12 2.57 19.15
CA VAL A 378 5.96 3.78 19.21
C VAL A 378 5.08 5.03 19.22
N ALA A 379 4.04 5.09 18.37
CA ALA A 379 3.11 6.21 18.33
C ALA A 379 2.39 6.39 19.68
N GLY A 380 1.84 5.31 20.25
CA GLY A 380 1.17 5.35 21.55
C GLY A 380 2.11 5.74 22.69
N GLY A 381 3.34 5.21 22.69
CA GLY A 381 4.37 5.55 23.67
C GLY A 381 4.82 7.01 23.59
N LEU A 382 5.10 7.49 22.39
CA LEU A 382 5.49 8.90 22.16
C LEU A 382 4.36 9.86 22.51
N LEU A 383 3.10 9.50 22.21
CA LEU A 383 1.97 10.36 22.55
C LEU A 383 1.82 10.50 24.08
N LYS A 384 1.90 9.39 24.83
CA LYS A 384 1.90 9.41 26.31
C LYS A 384 3.08 10.18 26.88
N LEU A 385 4.26 10.02 26.31
CA LEU A 385 5.44 10.74 26.73
C LEU A 385 5.30 12.24 26.49
N ALA A 386 4.83 12.63 25.30
CA ALA A 386 4.55 14.03 24.96
C ALA A 386 3.48 14.65 25.89
N GLU A 387 2.40 13.89 26.20
CA GLU A 387 1.37 14.32 27.14
C GLU A 387 1.91 14.55 28.55
N ARG A 388 2.82 13.69 29.02
CA ARG A 388 3.45 13.83 30.33
C ARG A 388 4.33 15.07 30.47
N PHE A 389 5.05 15.45 29.41
CA PHE A 389 5.98 16.59 29.44
C PHE A 389 5.36 17.92 29.04
N PHE A 390 4.37 17.92 28.14
CA PHE A 390 3.80 19.13 27.55
C PHE A 390 2.32 19.34 27.89
N GLY A 391 1.72 18.42 28.66
CA GLY A 391 0.28 18.44 28.94
C GLY A 391 -0.56 18.07 27.73
N SER A 392 -1.88 18.17 27.85
CA SER A 392 -2.82 17.93 26.76
C SER A 392 -2.93 19.12 25.80
N GLY A 393 -3.20 18.89 24.52
CA GLY A 393 -3.45 19.93 23.54
C GLY A 393 -2.37 20.08 22.46
N LEU A 394 -2.32 21.24 21.80
CA LEU A 394 -1.46 21.48 20.65
C LEU A 394 0.05 21.31 20.95
N PRO A 395 0.60 21.72 22.12
CA PRO A 395 2.02 21.52 22.43
C PRO A 395 2.42 20.03 22.44
N MET A 396 1.55 19.14 22.96
CA MET A 396 1.74 17.69 22.94
C MET A 396 1.87 17.17 21.50
N TYR A 397 0.96 17.58 20.61
CA TYR A 397 1.00 17.15 19.22
C TYR A 397 2.21 17.70 18.47
N ARG A 398 2.63 18.94 18.74
CA ARG A 398 3.86 19.51 18.19
C ARG A 398 5.09 18.70 18.58
N ALA A 399 5.25 18.37 19.86
CA ALA A 399 6.34 17.51 20.35
C ALA A 399 6.31 16.13 19.68
N TYR A 400 5.13 15.55 19.53
CA TYR A 400 4.95 14.29 18.81
C TYR A 400 5.40 14.37 17.35
N PHE A 401 5.01 15.42 16.60
CA PHE A 401 5.43 15.59 15.21
C PHE A 401 6.92 15.87 15.06
N VAL A 402 7.56 16.50 16.03
CA VAL A 402 9.03 16.62 16.07
C VAL A 402 9.67 15.26 16.17
N ALA A 403 9.22 14.40 17.10
CA ALA A 403 9.76 13.05 17.26
C ALA A 403 9.52 12.19 16.00
N ALA A 404 8.32 12.23 15.43
CA ALA A 404 8.00 11.55 14.17
C ALA A 404 8.84 12.07 13.00
N GLY A 405 9.10 13.40 12.94
CA GLY A 405 9.96 14.03 11.96
C GLY A 405 11.41 13.60 12.06
N VAL A 406 11.95 13.45 13.27
CA VAL A 406 13.31 12.91 13.49
C VAL A 406 13.41 11.47 13.00
N LEU A 407 12.42 10.61 13.31
CA LEU A 407 12.37 9.23 12.79
C LEU A 407 12.26 9.21 11.26
N PHE A 408 11.45 10.10 10.68
CA PHE A 408 11.34 10.22 9.24
C PHE A 408 12.65 10.66 8.59
N LEU A 409 13.35 11.62 9.19
CA LEU A 409 14.66 12.09 8.72
C LEU A 409 15.71 10.96 8.77
N ALA A 410 15.71 10.15 9.83
CA ALA A 410 16.55 8.94 9.89
C ALA A 410 16.21 7.97 8.76
N GLY A 411 14.93 7.75 8.46
CA GLY A 411 14.49 6.96 7.31
C GLY A 411 14.94 7.57 5.97
N LEU A 412 14.82 8.87 5.81
CA LEU A 412 15.23 9.59 4.61
C LEU A 412 16.74 9.44 4.34
N THR A 413 17.60 9.49 5.37
CA THR A 413 19.04 9.25 5.21
C THR A 413 19.33 7.85 4.65
N LEU A 414 18.51 6.86 5.04
CA LEU A 414 18.62 5.49 4.48
C LEU A 414 18.15 5.42 3.03
N VAL A 415 17.08 6.15 2.68
CA VAL A 415 16.59 6.23 1.30
C VAL A 415 17.64 6.85 0.37
N VAL A 416 18.32 7.91 0.80
CA VAL A 416 19.41 8.54 0.02
C VAL A 416 20.57 7.57 -0.21
N ARG A 417 20.83 6.65 0.74
CA ARG A 417 21.86 5.62 0.65
C ARG A 417 21.47 4.38 -0.16
N LEU A 418 20.29 4.36 -0.79
CA LEU A 418 19.91 3.28 -1.71
C LEU A 418 20.97 3.12 -2.80
N VAL A 419 21.30 1.86 -3.11
CA VAL A 419 22.28 1.55 -4.16
C VAL A 419 21.74 2.02 -5.51
N PRO A 420 22.52 2.74 -6.33
CA PRO A 420 22.12 3.03 -7.69
C PRO A 420 21.96 1.70 -8.45
N VAL A 421 20.74 1.41 -8.87
CA VAL A 421 20.49 0.31 -9.82
C VAL A 421 20.65 0.91 -11.19
N ILE A 422 21.72 0.51 -11.88
CA ILE A 422 21.98 0.93 -13.25
C ILE A 422 21.03 0.12 -14.11
N ASP A 423 20.22 0.82 -14.91
CA ASP A 423 19.37 0.18 -15.88
C ASP A 423 20.29 -0.52 -16.90
N THR A 424 20.22 -1.86 -16.94
CA THR A 424 21.00 -2.65 -17.91
C THR A 424 20.73 -2.19 -19.35
N PHE A 425 19.53 -1.66 -19.59
CA PHE A 425 19.18 -1.02 -20.85
C PHE A 425 20.00 0.24 -21.15
N LEU A 426 20.23 1.11 -20.15
CA LEU A 426 21.11 2.28 -20.33
C LEU A 426 22.57 1.88 -20.45
N GLN A 427 23.00 0.78 -19.80
CA GLN A 427 24.34 0.23 -20.01
C GLN A 427 24.50 -0.34 -21.43
N GLU A 428 23.52 -1.11 -21.91
CA GLU A 428 23.58 -1.67 -23.28
C GLU A 428 23.55 -0.57 -24.34
N HIS A 429 22.62 0.40 -24.23
CA HIS A 429 22.52 1.50 -25.20
C HIS A 429 23.58 2.58 -24.99
N GLY A 430 24.01 2.85 -23.77
CA GLY A 430 25.10 3.75 -23.45
C GLY A 430 26.45 3.20 -23.91
N MET A 431 26.68 1.88 -23.73
CA MET A 431 27.89 1.21 -24.26
C MET A 431 27.86 1.10 -25.80
N GLU A 432 26.68 0.91 -26.39
CA GLU A 432 26.55 0.89 -27.86
C GLU A 432 26.81 2.28 -28.44
N LYS A 433 26.29 3.36 -27.81
CA LYS A 433 26.59 4.74 -28.17
C LYS A 433 28.07 5.08 -27.91
N THR A 434 28.65 4.61 -26.83
CA THR A 434 30.08 4.80 -26.53
C THR A 434 30.95 3.95 -27.47
N ARG A 435 30.53 2.73 -27.82
CA ARG A 435 31.21 1.89 -28.81
C ARG A 435 31.10 2.46 -30.23
N SER A 436 29.97 3.05 -30.61
CA SER A 436 29.85 3.73 -31.92
C SER A 436 30.73 4.97 -32.00
N VAL A 437 30.77 5.76 -30.91
CA VAL A 437 31.67 6.94 -30.82
C VAL A 437 33.13 6.52 -30.80
N ILE A 438 33.51 5.44 -30.13
CA ILE A 438 34.89 4.92 -30.12
C ILE A 438 35.25 4.33 -31.49
N ARG A 439 34.34 3.66 -32.19
CA ARG A 439 34.57 3.18 -33.56
C ARG A 439 34.74 4.33 -34.60
N GLU A 440 34.08 5.47 -34.40
CA GLU A 440 34.26 6.65 -35.20
C GLU A 440 35.59 7.39 -34.91
N ILE A 441 36.10 7.31 -33.68
CA ILE A 441 37.33 8.01 -33.26
C ILE A 441 38.60 7.17 -33.50
N VAL A 442 38.48 5.84 -33.59
CA VAL A 442 39.62 4.94 -33.85
C VAL A 442 39.46 4.29 -35.23
N PRO A 443 39.92 4.93 -36.33
CA PRO A 443 39.96 4.27 -37.63
C PRO A 443 40.93 3.07 -37.55
N HIS A 444 40.45 1.92 -37.96
CA HIS A 444 41.26 0.71 -38.09
C HIS A 444 42.53 1.00 -38.89
N LYS A 445 43.66 0.87 -38.20
CA LYS A 445 44.95 0.62 -38.87
C LYS A 445 45.11 -0.85 -39.20
#